data_f698869c6cb908391aaad31391db4587
#
_entry.id   f698869c6cb908391aaad31391db4587
#
_cell.length_a   1.000
_cell.length_b   1.000
_cell.length_c   1.000
_cell.angle_alpha   90.00
_cell.angle_beta   90.00
_cell.angle_gamma   90.00
#
_symmetry.space_group_name_H-M   'P 1'
#
loop_
_entity.id
_entity.type
_entity.pdbx_description
1 polymer ?
#
loop_
_entity_poly.entity_id
_entity_poly.type
_entity_poly.pdbx_seq_one_letter_code
_entity_poly.pdbx_strand_id
1 'polypeptide(L)'
;MSDQEPVQNLWQNQPQEDFNMSIEDIRLKASKFQGTVSMRNARELVVGALLVILFAGFAWLAPSPLGKAAELLSAAGVAFVMWQLIRQARAATIDEVCLVTDWAQFHRAELVRQRDALRGVWLWYLAPLVPGGVLHWIAASQADLAKGNLVAALATTGIGILVMVLVFGGILWLNLKAAKGIQAEIDKIDRFNQDNGSTQP
;
A
#
# COMPACT_ATOMS: atom_id res chain seq x y z
N MET A 1 60.38 17.86 6.62
CA MET A 1 60.36 16.52 6.04
C MET A 1 59.15 15.86 6.63
N SER A 2 58.21 15.50 5.81
CA SER A 2 56.80 15.53 6.05
C SER A 2 56.22 14.19 6.58
N ASP A 3 55.48 14.28 7.71
CA ASP A 3 54.71 13.17 8.33
C ASP A 3 53.40 12.82 7.54
N GLN A 4 53.35 13.09 6.25
CA GLN A 4 52.16 12.84 5.42
C GLN A 4 52.18 11.45 4.74
N GLU A 5 53.30 10.76 4.70
CA GLU A 5 53.40 9.43 4.06
C GLU A 5 52.66 8.30 4.77
N PRO A 6 52.54 8.22 6.12
CA PRO A 6 51.82 7.13 6.76
C PRO A 6 50.32 7.16 6.57
N VAL A 7 49.72 8.36 6.47
CA VAL A 7 48.26 8.51 6.34
C VAL A 7 47.80 8.14 4.92
N GLN A 8 48.60 8.51 3.91
CA GLN A 8 48.31 8.18 2.51
C GLN A 8 48.40 6.66 2.23
N ASN A 9 49.37 5.98 2.88
CA ASN A 9 49.50 4.53 2.80
C ASN A 9 48.37 3.78 3.55
N LEU A 10 47.84 4.34 4.62
CA LEU A 10 46.65 3.82 5.32
C LEU A 10 45.37 3.94 4.46
N TRP A 11 45.22 5.00 3.71
CA TRP A 11 44.10 5.19 2.77
C TRP A 11 44.18 4.26 1.56
N GLN A 12 45.41 4.01 1.05
CA GLN A 12 45.63 3.11 -0.10
C GLN A 12 45.54 1.62 0.27
N ASN A 13 45.76 1.26 1.54
CA ASN A 13 45.70 -0.12 2.05
C ASN A 13 44.41 -0.44 2.80
N GLN A 14 43.40 0.47 2.82
CA GLN A 14 42.07 0.05 3.25
C GLN A 14 41.61 -1.03 2.26
N PRO A 15 41.15 -2.21 2.76
CA PRO A 15 40.47 -3.14 1.88
C PRO A 15 39.34 -2.35 1.29
N GLN A 16 39.42 -2.04 -0.01
CA GLN A 16 38.23 -1.69 -0.76
C GLN A 16 37.35 -2.94 -0.63
N GLU A 17 36.44 -2.92 0.34
CA GLU A 17 35.26 -3.74 0.19
C GLU A 17 34.71 -3.34 -1.16
N ASP A 18 34.95 -4.24 -2.12
CA ASP A 18 34.45 -4.11 -3.48
C ASP A 18 32.93 -3.93 -3.42
N PHE A 19 32.50 -2.70 -3.26
CA PHE A 19 31.15 -2.27 -3.61
C PHE A 19 31.01 -2.33 -5.13
N ASN A 20 31.58 -3.36 -5.74
CA ASN A 20 31.37 -3.77 -7.11
C ASN A 20 30.03 -4.49 -7.18
N MET A 21 28.97 -3.80 -6.74
CA MET A 21 27.65 -4.20 -7.21
C MET A 21 27.62 -3.86 -8.69
N SER A 22 27.82 -4.87 -9.52
CA SER A 22 27.75 -4.75 -10.97
C SER A 22 26.42 -4.09 -11.33
N ILE A 23 26.41 -3.23 -12.35
CA ILE A 23 25.19 -2.64 -12.90
C ILE A 23 24.17 -3.76 -13.20
N GLU A 24 24.62 -4.95 -13.56
CA GLU A 24 23.82 -6.15 -13.74
C GLU A 24 23.18 -6.65 -12.43
N ASP A 25 23.88 -6.64 -11.30
CA ASP A 25 23.32 -7.02 -9.99
C ASP A 25 22.26 -6.04 -9.51
N ILE A 26 22.46 -4.75 -9.78
CA ILE A 26 21.48 -3.70 -9.50
C ILE A 26 20.23 -3.91 -10.37
N ARG A 27 20.40 -4.15 -11.66
CA ARG A 27 19.30 -4.46 -12.58
C ARG A 27 18.54 -5.74 -12.16
N LEU A 28 19.27 -6.77 -11.74
CA LEU A 28 18.68 -8.04 -11.33
C LEU A 28 17.89 -7.90 -10.01
N LYS A 29 18.39 -7.13 -9.06
CA LYS A 29 17.67 -6.79 -7.82
C LYS A 29 16.45 -5.91 -8.10
N ALA A 30 16.58 -4.90 -8.95
CA ALA A 30 15.48 -4.04 -9.36
C ALA A 30 14.38 -4.83 -10.11
N SER A 31 14.75 -5.72 -11.04
CA SER A 31 13.79 -6.55 -11.76
C SER A 31 13.07 -7.56 -10.86
N LYS A 32 13.76 -8.18 -9.90
CA LYS A 32 13.14 -9.05 -8.88
C LYS A 32 12.16 -8.28 -7.99
N PHE A 33 12.52 -7.06 -7.59
CA PHE A 33 11.65 -6.20 -6.79
C PHE A 33 10.40 -5.79 -7.58
N GLN A 34 10.57 -5.35 -8.83
CA GLN A 34 9.44 -5.05 -9.73
C GLN A 34 8.55 -6.27 -9.97
N GLY A 35 9.13 -7.46 -10.14
CA GLY A 35 8.39 -8.71 -10.29
C GLY A 35 7.54 -9.03 -9.06
N THR A 36 8.06 -8.82 -7.86
CA THR A 36 7.34 -9.08 -6.60
C THR A 36 6.17 -8.09 -6.42
N VAL A 37 6.38 -6.81 -6.70
CA VAL A 37 5.34 -5.77 -6.62
C VAL A 37 4.26 -6.01 -7.68
N SER A 38 4.65 -6.35 -8.91
CA SER A 38 3.73 -6.67 -10.00
C SER A 38 2.87 -7.89 -9.69
N MET A 39 3.45 -8.95 -9.12
CA MET A 39 2.72 -10.17 -8.76
C MET A 39 1.74 -9.92 -7.61
N ARG A 40 2.08 -9.08 -6.62
CA ARG A 40 1.18 -8.66 -5.56
C ARG A 40 -0.01 -7.89 -6.12
N ASN A 41 0.25 -6.89 -6.95
CA ASN A 41 -0.79 -6.08 -7.58
C ASN A 41 -1.70 -6.92 -8.48
N ALA A 42 -1.14 -7.90 -9.23
CA ALA A 42 -1.91 -8.82 -10.05
C ALA A 42 -2.88 -9.67 -9.19
N ARG A 43 -2.44 -10.19 -8.05
CA ARG A 43 -3.31 -10.94 -7.12
C ARG A 43 -4.45 -10.06 -6.58
N GLU A 44 -4.14 -8.82 -6.17
CA GLU A 44 -5.15 -7.88 -5.68
C GLU A 44 -6.17 -7.54 -6.78
N LEU A 45 -5.73 -7.39 -8.02
CA LEU A 45 -6.63 -7.15 -9.17
C LEU A 45 -7.52 -8.37 -9.48
N VAL A 46 -6.98 -9.59 -9.40
CA VAL A 46 -7.79 -10.81 -9.59
C VAL A 46 -8.85 -10.93 -8.49
N VAL A 47 -8.48 -10.73 -7.23
CA VAL A 47 -9.42 -10.75 -6.10
C VAL A 47 -10.46 -9.64 -6.26
N GLY A 48 -10.05 -8.43 -6.65
CA GLY A 48 -10.98 -7.32 -6.92
C GLY A 48 -11.96 -7.63 -8.04
N ALA A 49 -11.51 -8.23 -9.14
CA ALA A 49 -12.38 -8.64 -10.25
C ALA A 49 -13.41 -9.70 -9.81
N LEU A 50 -12.99 -10.69 -9.02
CA LEU A 50 -13.90 -11.68 -8.45
C LEU A 50 -14.93 -11.05 -7.52
N LEU A 51 -14.54 -10.07 -6.69
CA LEU A 51 -15.46 -9.34 -5.82
C LEU A 51 -16.46 -8.50 -6.62
N VAL A 52 -16.05 -7.84 -7.70
CA VAL A 52 -16.98 -7.10 -8.58
C VAL A 52 -18.01 -8.03 -9.20
N ILE A 53 -17.58 -9.21 -9.70
CA ILE A 53 -18.50 -10.22 -10.25
C ILE A 53 -19.45 -10.73 -9.16
N LEU A 54 -18.95 -10.98 -7.96
CA LEU A 54 -19.74 -11.45 -6.83
C LEU A 54 -20.83 -10.43 -6.43
N PHE A 55 -20.45 -9.16 -6.27
CA PHE A 55 -21.42 -8.11 -5.94
C PHE A 55 -22.40 -7.86 -7.07
N ALA A 56 -21.99 -7.94 -8.33
CA ALA A 56 -22.91 -7.85 -9.46
C ALA A 56 -23.91 -9.03 -9.46
N GLY A 57 -23.47 -10.25 -9.13
CA GLY A 57 -24.34 -11.40 -8.95
C GLY A 57 -25.33 -11.22 -7.79
N PHE A 58 -24.87 -10.70 -6.66
CA PHE A 58 -25.76 -10.39 -5.53
C PHE A 58 -26.74 -9.28 -5.86
N ALA A 59 -26.36 -8.26 -6.62
CA ALA A 59 -27.28 -7.23 -7.11
C ALA A 59 -28.39 -7.82 -7.99
N TRP A 60 -28.05 -8.82 -8.82
CA TRP A 60 -29.06 -9.53 -9.63
C TRP A 60 -30.04 -10.31 -8.78
N LEU A 61 -29.57 -10.96 -7.73
CA LEU A 61 -30.37 -11.82 -6.83
C LEU A 61 -31.11 -11.02 -5.75
N ALA A 62 -30.73 -9.78 -5.47
CA ALA A 62 -31.29 -8.97 -4.40
C ALA A 62 -32.80 -8.72 -4.63
N PRO A 63 -33.67 -9.00 -3.64
CA PRO A 63 -35.13 -8.88 -3.79
C PRO A 63 -35.60 -7.43 -3.74
N SER A 64 -34.84 -6.52 -3.14
CA SER A 64 -35.23 -5.13 -2.95
C SER A 64 -34.40 -4.17 -3.80
N PRO A 65 -34.96 -3.04 -4.26
CA PRO A 65 -34.21 -2.00 -4.97
C PRO A 65 -33.04 -1.46 -4.14
N LEU A 66 -33.22 -1.35 -2.83
CA LEU A 66 -32.18 -0.89 -1.90
C LEU A 66 -31.04 -1.89 -1.82
N GLY A 67 -31.34 -3.20 -1.75
CA GLY A 67 -30.31 -4.25 -1.81
C GLY A 67 -29.54 -4.22 -3.13
N LYS A 68 -30.22 -4.06 -4.26
CA LYS A 68 -29.57 -3.91 -5.57
C LYS A 68 -28.61 -2.71 -5.60
N ALA A 69 -29.06 -1.56 -5.09
CA ALA A 69 -28.24 -0.36 -5.01
C ALA A 69 -27.02 -0.54 -4.10
N ALA A 70 -27.17 -1.23 -2.97
CA ALA A 70 -26.09 -1.53 -2.04
C ALA A 70 -24.98 -2.39 -2.70
N GLU A 71 -25.37 -3.44 -3.39
CA GLU A 71 -24.43 -4.35 -4.07
C GLU A 71 -23.74 -3.66 -5.24
N LEU A 72 -24.46 -2.87 -6.04
CA LEU A 72 -23.86 -2.09 -7.13
C LEU A 72 -22.89 -1.03 -6.61
N LEU A 73 -23.21 -0.39 -5.50
CA LEU A 73 -22.32 0.59 -4.86
C LEU A 73 -21.06 -0.09 -4.29
N SER A 74 -21.20 -1.29 -3.73
CA SER A 74 -20.06 -2.11 -3.29
C SER A 74 -19.17 -2.49 -4.46
N ALA A 75 -19.76 -2.95 -5.58
CA ALA A 75 -19.02 -3.25 -6.80
C ALA A 75 -18.27 -2.02 -7.34
N ALA A 76 -18.92 -0.85 -7.35
CA ALA A 76 -18.32 0.41 -7.77
C ALA A 76 -17.15 0.82 -6.86
N GLY A 77 -17.27 0.64 -5.54
CA GLY A 77 -16.21 0.87 -4.56
C GLY A 77 -14.99 0.00 -4.82
N VAL A 78 -15.19 -1.30 -5.06
CA VAL A 78 -14.10 -2.23 -5.41
C VAL A 78 -13.46 -1.85 -6.74
N ALA A 79 -14.26 -1.53 -7.77
CA ALA A 79 -13.75 -1.10 -9.07
C ALA A 79 -12.90 0.18 -8.97
N PHE A 80 -13.31 1.13 -8.13
CA PHE A 80 -12.55 2.34 -7.84
C PHE A 80 -11.20 2.02 -7.19
N VAL A 81 -11.17 1.12 -6.20
CA VAL A 81 -9.91 0.66 -5.56
C VAL A 81 -8.99 0.01 -6.59
N MET A 82 -9.53 -0.87 -7.46
CA MET A 82 -8.74 -1.49 -8.53
C MET A 82 -8.15 -0.44 -9.48
N TRP A 83 -8.92 0.55 -9.87
CA TRP A 83 -8.44 1.66 -10.71
C TRP A 83 -7.31 2.43 -10.04
N GLN A 84 -7.42 2.72 -8.74
CA GLN A 84 -6.37 3.39 -7.97
C GLN A 84 -5.10 2.55 -7.88
N LEU A 85 -5.21 1.22 -7.67
CA LEU A 85 -4.07 0.31 -7.67
C LEU A 85 -3.34 0.30 -9.02
N ILE A 86 -4.09 0.25 -10.12
CA ILE A 86 -3.51 0.31 -11.48
C ILE A 86 -2.81 1.65 -11.71
N ARG A 87 -3.43 2.75 -11.27
CA ARG A 87 -2.86 4.10 -11.40
C ARG A 87 -1.55 4.24 -10.62
N GLN A 88 -1.52 3.74 -9.38
CA GLN A 88 -0.31 3.77 -8.55
C GLN A 88 0.80 2.87 -9.10
N ALA A 89 0.45 1.69 -9.63
CA ALA A 89 1.41 0.80 -10.25
C ALA A 89 2.10 1.43 -11.47
N ARG A 90 1.36 2.18 -12.29
CA ARG A 90 1.91 2.89 -13.47
C ARG A 90 2.85 4.04 -13.07
N ALA A 91 2.59 4.72 -11.96
CA ALA A 91 3.44 5.81 -11.46
C ALA A 91 4.78 5.32 -10.89
N ALA A 92 4.92 4.02 -10.66
CA ALA A 92 6.12 3.39 -10.12
C ALA A 92 7.11 2.90 -11.19
N THR A 93 6.84 3.15 -12.47
CA THR A 93 7.77 2.81 -13.56
C THR A 93 8.99 3.73 -13.44
N ILE A 94 10.13 3.14 -13.13
CA ILE A 94 11.41 3.83 -12.97
C ILE A 94 11.82 4.39 -14.33
N ASP A 95 11.98 5.72 -14.42
CA ASP A 95 12.67 6.34 -15.54
C ASP A 95 14.14 5.85 -15.49
N GLU A 96 14.57 5.07 -16.48
CA GLU A 96 15.91 4.46 -16.53
C GLU A 96 17.05 5.49 -16.44
N VAL A 97 16.75 6.77 -16.66
CA VAL A 97 17.71 7.88 -16.65
C VAL A 97 18.11 8.29 -15.23
N CYS A 98 17.31 8.01 -14.19
CA CYS A 98 17.63 8.35 -12.79
C CYS A 98 18.62 7.40 -12.12
N LEU A 99 19.02 6.29 -12.75
CA LEU A 99 19.80 5.22 -12.11
C LEU A 99 21.27 5.57 -11.85
N VAL A 100 21.79 6.68 -12.33
CA VAL A 100 23.25 6.91 -12.35
C VAL A 100 23.73 7.99 -11.38
N THR A 101 22.89 8.94 -10.93
CA THR A 101 23.42 10.12 -10.27
C THR A 101 23.10 10.23 -8.77
N ASP A 102 22.03 9.60 -8.25
CA ASP A 102 21.71 9.73 -6.82
C ASP A 102 20.81 8.61 -6.28
N TRP A 103 21.36 7.40 -6.18
CA TRP A 103 20.68 6.22 -5.65
C TRP A 103 20.07 6.47 -4.25
N ALA A 104 20.74 7.20 -3.39
CA ALA A 104 20.29 7.45 -2.02
C ALA A 104 19.04 8.36 -2.02
N GLN A 105 19.04 9.42 -2.82
CA GLN A 105 17.89 10.32 -2.94
C GLN A 105 16.71 9.63 -3.60
N PHE A 106 16.94 8.83 -4.65
CA PHE A 106 15.91 8.04 -5.30
C PHE A 106 15.29 7.03 -4.34
N HIS A 107 16.10 6.27 -3.62
CA HIS A 107 15.63 5.28 -2.64
C HIS A 107 14.82 5.94 -1.52
N ARG A 108 15.30 7.08 -1.01
CA ARG A 108 14.56 7.88 -0.02
C ARG A 108 13.21 8.38 -0.56
N ALA A 109 13.17 8.90 -1.78
CA ALA A 109 11.93 9.37 -2.40
C ALA A 109 10.91 8.24 -2.56
N GLU A 110 11.37 7.04 -2.95
CA GLU A 110 10.52 5.85 -3.06
C GLU A 110 9.97 5.41 -1.70
N LEU A 111 10.80 5.40 -0.64
CA LEU A 111 10.35 5.10 0.72
C LEU A 111 9.31 6.12 1.22
N VAL A 112 9.50 7.41 0.95
CA VAL A 112 8.52 8.46 1.28
C VAL A 112 7.20 8.20 0.57
N ARG A 113 7.23 7.88 -0.72
CA ARG A 113 6.03 7.57 -1.50
C ARG A 113 5.28 6.35 -0.93
N GLN A 114 6.00 5.28 -0.59
CA GLN A 114 5.42 4.07 0.00
C GLN A 114 4.80 4.35 1.37
N ARG A 115 5.50 5.10 2.24
CA ARG A 115 4.98 5.53 3.54
C ARG A 115 3.68 6.32 3.40
N ASP A 116 3.63 7.26 2.47
CA ASP A 116 2.47 8.14 2.29
C ASP A 116 1.28 7.37 1.70
N ALA A 117 1.53 6.42 0.81
CA ALA A 117 0.50 5.51 0.31
C ALA A 117 -0.10 4.66 1.45
N LEU A 118 0.73 4.10 2.35
CA LEU A 118 0.27 3.34 3.50
C LEU A 118 -0.49 4.18 4.52
N ARG A 119 -0.07 5.43 4.76
CA ARG A 119 -0.79 6.37 5.63
C ARG A 119 -2.13 6.79 5.06
N GLY A 120 -2.20 6.93 3.74
CA GLY A 120 -3.42 7.31 3.02
C GLY A 120 -4.41 6.17 2.76
N VAL A 121 -4.11 4.93 3.15
CA VAL A 121 -4.92 3.74 2.83
C VAL A 121 -6.38 3.86 3.24
N TRP A 122 -6.67 4.54 4.33
CA TRP A 122 -8.04 4.74 4.80
C TRP A 122 -8.90 5.54 3.81
N LEU A 123 -8.29 6.49 3.08
CA LEU A 123 -9.01 7.37 2.17
C LEU A 123 -9.20 6.74 0.78
N TRP A 124 -8.13 6.18 0.22
CA TRP A 124 -8.20 5.70 -1.16
C TRP A 124 -8.58 4.21 -1.29
N TYR A 125 -8.45 3.43 -0.22
CA TYR A 125 -8.75 2.00 -0.22
C TYR A 125 -10.01 1.67 0.60
N LEU A 126 -10.12 2.15 1.85
CA LEU A 126 -11.23 1.79 2.74
C LEU A 126 -12.47 2.67 2.52
N ALA A 127 -12.31 3.99 2.41
CA ALA A 127 -13.44 4.90 2.30
C ALA A 127 -14.39 4.61 1.12
N PRO A 128 -13.92 4.19 -0.07
CA PRO A 128 -14.81 3.85 -1.18
C PRO A 128 -15.70 2.64 -0.92
N LEU A 129 -15.31 1.75 0.01
CA LEU A 129 -16.07 0.54 0.35
C LEU A 129 -17.14 0.78 1.41
N VAL A 130 -17.01 1.83 2.22
CA VAL A 130 -17.93 2.14 3.33
C VAL A 130 -19.37 2.35 2.86
N PRO A 131 -19.66 3.17 1.82
CA PRO A 131 -21.05 3.45 1.44
C PRO A 131 -21.82 2.19 1.04
N GLY A 132 -21.19 1.32 0.24
CA GLY A 132 -21.79 0.05 -0.17
C GLY A 132 -22.09 -0.87 1.02
N GLY A 133 -21.11 -1.04 1.92
CA GLY A 133 -21.27 -1.85 3.12
C GLY A 133 -22.36 -1.33 4.05
N VAL A 134 -22.40 -0.02 4.31
CA VAL A 134 -23.44 0.59 5.15
C VAL A 134 -24.84 0.38 4.53
N LEU A 135 -24.97 0.63 3.23
CA LEU A 135 -26.24 0.45 2.53
C LEU A 135 -26.69 -1.00 2.50
N HIS A 136 -25.73 -1.94 2.40
CA HIS A 136 -26.02 -3.37 2.48
C HIS A 136 -26.67 -3.74 3.82
N TRP A 137 -26.11 -3.30 4.95
CA TRP A 137 -26.71 -3.59 6.27
C TRP A 137 -28.03 -2.88 6.50
N ILE A 138 -28.22 -1.66 5.99
CA ILE A 138 -29.54 -1.01 6.02
C ILE A 138 -30.56 -1.85 5.26
N ALA A 139 -30.22 -2.33 4.07
CA ALA A 139 -31.11 -3.17 3.28
C ALA A 139 -31.44 -4.52 3.97
N ALA A 140 -30.45 -5.16 4.57
CA ALA A 140 -30.62 -6.40 5.33
C ALA A 140 -31.51 -6.17 6.56
N SER A 141 -31.27 -5.12 7.34
CA SER A 141 -32.09 -4.76 8.51
C SER A 141 -33.53 -4.47 8.15
N GLN A 142 -33.78 -3.77 7.04
CA GLN A 142 -35.14 -3.53 6.56
C GLN A 142 -35.87 -4.82 6.20
N ALA A 143 -35.18 -5.80 5.61
CA ALA A 143 -35.75 -7.10 5.31
C ALA A 143 -36.17 -7.87 6.58
N ASP A 144 -35.36 -7.79 7.65
CA ASP A 144 -35.69 -8.41 8.94
C ASP A 144 -36.84 -7.69 9.66
N LEU A 145 -36.88 -6.34 9.60
CA LEU A 145 -37.99 -5.54 10.15
C LEU A 145 -39.30 -5.81 9.42
N ALA A 146 -39.27 -5.99 8.10
CA ALA A 146 -40.46 -6.34 7.33
C ALA A 146 -41.05 -7.69 7.71
N LYS A 147 -40.25 -8.61 8.28
CA LYS A 147 -40.69 -9.90 8.87
C LYS A 147 -41.11 -9.74 10.33
N GLY A 148 -41.15 -8.54 10.90
CA GLY A 148 -41.46 -8.28 12.30
C GLY A 148 -40.39 -8.70 13.30
N ASN A 149 -39.15 -8.97 12.84
CA ASN A 149 -38.06 -9.45 13.69
C ASN A 149 -37.07 -8.34 14.04
N LEU A 150 -37.41 -7.54 15.02
CA LEU A 150 -36.56 -6.42 15.50
C LEU A 150 -35.20 -6.92 16.04
N VAL A 151 -35.20 -8.06 16.74
CA VAL A 151 -33.97 -8.62 17.32
C VAL A 151 -32.98 -9.03 16.21
N ALA A 152 -33.49 -9.68 15.15
CA ALA A 152 -32.65 -10.03 14.00
C ALA A 152 -32.12 -8.76 13.32
N ALA A 153 -32.92 -7.75 13.10
CA ALA A 153 -32.50 -6.50 12.48
C ALA A 153 -31.37 -5.80 13.26
N LEU A 154 -31.50 -5.74 14.59
CA LEU A 154 -30.45 -5.18 15.47
C LEU A 154 -29.19 -6.04 15.48
N ALA A 155 -29.34 -7.35 15.51
CA ALA A 155 -28.19 -8.28 15.48
C ALA A 155 -27.45 -8.20 14.14
N THR A 156 -28.15 -8.21 13.01
CA THR A 156 -27.56 -8.10 11.67
C THR A 156 -26.77 -6.80 11.53
N THR A 157 -27.36 -5.67 11.93
CA THR A 157 -26.69 -4.36 11.88
C THR A 157 -25.50 -4.31 12.82
N GLY A 158 -25.67 -4.75 14.08
CA GLY A 158 -24.61 -4.71 15.10
C GLY A 158 -23.41 -5.58 14.74
N ILE A 159 -23.66 -6.80 14.29
CA ILE A 159 -22.60 -7.72 13.84
C ILE A 159 -21.91 -7.15 12.60
N GLY A 160 -22.65 -6.62 11.64
CA GLY A 160 -22.10 -6.02 10.43
C GLY A 160 -21.17 -4.85 10.73
N ILE A 161 -21.59 -3.90 11.58
CA ILE A 161 -20.77 -2.77 12.01
C ILE A 161 -19.52 -3.29 12.74
N LEU A 162 -19.66 -4.25 13.65
CA LEU A 162 -18.54 -4.82 14.40
C LEU A 162 -17.52 -5.44 13.45
N VAL A 163 -17.95 -6.26 12.50
CA VAL A 163 -17.08 -6.90 11.50
C VAL A 163 -16.35 -5.82 10.68
N MET A 164 -17.07 -4.80 10.21
CA MET A 164 -16.47 -3.70 9.44
C MET A 164 -15.39 -2.97 10.27
N VAL A 165 -15.70 -2.63 11.51
CA VAL A 165 -14.74 -1.94 12.40
C VAL A 165 -13.50 -2.81 12.65
N LEU A 166 -13.68 -4.11 12.90
CA LEU A 166 -12.56 -5.02 13.14
C LEU A 166 -11.70 -5.19 11.88
N VAL A 167 -12.31 -5.42 10.72
CA VAL A 167 -11.59 -5.61 9.45
C VAL A 167 -10.90 -4.33 9.02
N PHE A 168 -11.62 -3.21 8.96
CA PHE A 168 -11.05 -1.93 8.53
C PHE A 168 -10.04 -1.38 9.53
N GLY A 169 -10.33 -1.52 10.82
CA GLY A 169 -9.40 -1.16 11.89
C GLY A 169 -8.13 -1.99 11.85
N GLY A 170 -8.25 -3.29 11.62
CA GLY A 170 -7.10 -4.21 11.44
C GLY A 170 -6.25 -3.85 10.22
N ILE A 171 -6.87 -3.60 9.07
CA ILE A 171 -6.17 -3.16 7.86
C ILE A 171 -5.45 -1.85 8.11
N LEU A 172 -6.13 -0.86 8.69
CA LEU A 172 -5.56 0.44 9.00
C LEU A 172 -4.38 0.32 9.96
N TRP A 173 -4.53 -0.45 11.04
CA TRP A 173 -3.47 -0.68 12.01
C TRP A 173 -2.23 -1.31 11.40
N LEU A 174 -2.39 -2.36 10.56
CA LEU A 174 -1.28 -3.01 9.87
C LEU A 174 -0.54 -2.05 8.93
N ASN A 175 -1.28 -1.25 8.17
CA ASN A 175 -0.68 -0.28 7.25
C ASN A 175 0.05 0.86 8.00
N LEU A 176 -0.52 1.37 9.10
CA LEU A 176 0.14 2.38 9.93
C LEU A 176 1.40 1.82 10.62
N LYS A 177 1.36 0.54 11.04
CA LYS A 177 2.55 -0.13 11.60
C LYS A 177 3.65 -0.27 10.54
N ALA A 178 3.30 -0.68 9.32
CA ALA A 178 4.24 -0.76 8.20
C ALA A 178 4.81 0.63 7.84
N ALA A 179 3.96 1.66 7.80
CA ALA A 179 4.39 3.04 7.55
C ALA A 179 5.39 3.57 8.60
N LYS A 180 5.24 3.19 9.87
CA LYS A 180 6.21 3.51 10.93
C LYS A 180 7.56 2.82 10.69
N GLY A 181 7.57 1.58 10.24
CA GLY A 181 8.79 0.86 9.87
C GLY A 181 9.55 1.56 8.75
N ILE A 182 8.86 1.96 7.67
CA ILE A 182 9.44 2.71 6.56
C ILE A 182 9.96 4.07 7.04
N GLN A 183 9.23 4.77 7.92
CA GLN A 183 9.70 6.03 8.48
C GLN A 183 11.03 5.87 9.23
N ALA A 184 11.20 4.82 10.01
CA ALA A 184 12.46 4.56 10.71
C ALA A 184 13.64 4.31 9.76
N GLU A 185 13.37 3.77 8.57
CA GLU A 185 14.38 3.56 7.52
C GLU A 185 14.75 4.89 6.84
N ILE A 186 13.77 5.74 6.55
CA ILE A 186 14.02 7.12 6.07
C ILE A 186 14.88 7.90 7.07
N ASP A 187 14.55 7.83 8.36
CA ASP A 187 15.27 8.54 9.41
C ASP A 187 16.74 8.06 9.55
N LYS A 188 17.04 6.81 9.23
CA LYS A 188 18.42 6.29 9.17
C LYS A 188 19.19 6.90 8.00
N ILE A 189 18.57 6.94 6.81
CA ILE A 189 19.18 7.55 5.62
C ILE A 189 19.48 9.04 5.87
N ASP A 190 18.54 9.76 6.48
CA ASP A 190 18.68 11.19 6.76
C ASP A 190 19.82 11.48 7.75
N ARG A 191 19.95 10.65 8.81
CA ARG A 191 21.08 10.75 9.75
C ARG A 191 22.42 10.50 9.08
N PHE A 192 22.52 9.45 8.28
CA PHE A 192 23.76 9.14 7.54
C PHE A 192 24.17 10.28 6.62
N ASN A 193 23.24 10.93 5.95
CA ASN A 193 23.52 12.07 5.09
C ASN A 193 23.95 13.32 5.88
N GLN A 194 23.41 13.54 7.08
CA GLN A 194 23.80 14.64 7.97
C GLN A 194 25.22 14.45 8.52
N ASP A 195 25.55 13.23 8.96
CA ASP A 195 26.87 12.91 9.51
C ASP A 195 27.97 13.09 8.45
N ASN A 196 27.71 12.66 7.20
CA ASN A 196 28.66 12.83 6.10
C ASN A 196 28.73 14.26 5.56
N GLY A 197 27.65 15.04 5.64
CA GLY A 197 27.61 16.44 5.24
C GLY A 197 28.32 17.39 6.22
N SER A 198 28.42 17.01 7.49
CA SER A 198 29.10 17.78 8.53
C SER A 198 30.62 17.54 8.58
N THR A 199 31.12 16.57 7.81
CA THR A 199 32.55 16.18 7.79
C THR A 199 33.32 16.76 6.59
N GLN A 200 32.67 17.56 5.72
CA GLN A 200 33.36 18.29 4.67
C GLN A 200 33.69 19.71 5.18
N PRO A 201 34.99 20.06 5.33
CA PRO A 201 35.44 21.39 5.73
C PRO A 201 35.23 22.42 4.63
#